data_3c673618960b8e0d6b59caf873d71e73
#
_entry.id   3c673618960b8e0d6b59caf873d71e73
#
_cell.length_a   1.000
_cell.length_b   1.000
_cell.length_c   1.000
_cell.angle_alpha   90.00
_cell.angle_beta   90.00
_cell.angle_gamma   90.00
#
_symmetry.space_group_name_H-M   'P 1'
#
loop_
_entity.id
_entity.type
_entity.pdbx_description
1 polymer ?
#
loop_
_entity_poly.entity_id
_entity_poly.type
_entity_poly.pdbx_seq_one_letter_code
_entity_poly.pdbx_strand_id
1 'polypeptide(L)'
;WAVAALCLITSLHGLEGQTLSSVRRVMFSGEVMPVDHLRTWMDHLPEAVFVNLYGPTEVTCNCLYHIIDRDRAYDEGIPLGIAFPNRQVLLVGEDGSLVTEPGATGEILVRGVSLALGYVGDEERTAAVFTQNPLHRRFPDRVYRTGDLGAYSDAGELFYRGRKDNQIKHQGHRVELEEVDLA
;
A
#
# COMPACT_ATOMS: atom_id res chain seq x y z
N TRP A 1 11.56 0.35 -5.47
CA TRP A 1 11.32 -0.45 -6.68
C TRP A 1 9.85 -0.83 -6.79
N ALA A 2 9.34 -0.91 -8.02
CA ALA A 2 8.05 -1.55 -8.26
C ALA A 2 8.17 -3.05 -8.00
N VAL A 3 7.14 -3.65 -7.40
CA VAL A 3 7.10 -5.11 -7.14
C VAL A 3 7.25 -5.89 -8.45
N ALA A 4 6.56 -5.47 -9.52
CA ALA A 4 6.65 -6.09 -10.84
C ALA A 4 8.10 -6.20 -11.36
N ALA A 5 8.94 -5.17 -11.14
CA ALA A 5 10.34 -5.21 -11.55
C ALA A 5 11.16 -6.24 -10.77
N LEU A 6 10.92 -6.35 -9.45
CA LEU A 6 11.58 -7.37 -8.63
C LEU A 6 11.14 -8.79 -9.03
N CYS A 7 9.84 -8.98 -9.29
CA CYS A 7 9.31 -10.26 -9.76
C CYS A 7 9.86 -10.65 -11.13
N LEU A 8 9.96 -9.69 -12.06
CA LEU A 8 10.51 -9.93 -13.39
C LEU A 8 11.96 -10.42 -13.32
N ILE A 9 12.80 -9.77 -12.50
CA ILE A 9 14.21 -10.16 -12.33
C ILE A 9 14.31 -11.59 -11.82
N THR A 10 13.53 -11.98 -10.83
CA THR A 10 13.56 -13.35 -10.29
C THR A 10 12.99 -14.36 -11.27
N SER A 11 11.91 -14.03 -11.99
CA SER A 11 11.29 -14.90 -13.00
C SER A 11 12.22 -15.17 -14.20
N LEU A 12 13.10 -14.24 -14.52
CA LEU A 12 14.10 -14.37 -15.59
C LEU A 12 15.47 -14.85 -15.09
N HIS A 13 15.54 -15.35 -13.86
CA HIS A 13 16.81 -15.78 -13.23
C HIS A 13 17.90 -14.70 -13.22
N GLY A 14 17.50 -13.43 -13.23
CA GLY A 14 18.42 -12.29 -13.38
C GLY A 14 19.34 -12.05 -12.18
N LEU A 15 19.19 -12.79 -11.08
CA LEU A 15 20.09 -12.75 -9.92
C LEU A 15 21.25 -13.75 -10.04
N GLU A 16 21.16 -14.72 -10.95
CA GLU A 16 22.20 -15.74 -11.12
C GLU A 16 23.53 -15.13 -11.56
N GLY A 17 24.59 -15.48 -10.85
CA GLY A 17 25.95 -14.97 -11.14
C GLY A 17 26.16 -13.49 -10.79
N GLN A 18 25.15 -12.80 -10.23
CA GLN A 18 25.27 -11.41 -9.81
C GLN A 18 25.79 -11.30 -8.38
N THR A 19 26.70 -10.38 -8.15
CA THR A 19 27.17 -10.03 -6.80
C THR A 19 26.74 -8.61 -6.47
N LEU A 20 25.69 -8.48 -5.63
CA LEU A 20 25.10 -7.20 -5.25
C LEU A 20 25.55 -6.78 -3.83
N SER A 21 26.82 -6.97 -3.50
CA SER A 21 27.38 -6.80 -2.15
C SER A 21 27.27 -5.39 -1.56
N SER A 22 26.98 -4.39 -2.39
CA SER A 22 26.77 -3.00 -1.93
C SER A 22 25.31 -2.69 -1.55
N VAL A 23 24.37 -3.56 -1.91
CA VAL A 23 22.95 -3.36 -1.58
C VAL A 23 22.73 -3.62 -0.08
N ARG A 24 22.21 -2.62 0.61
CA ARG A 24 21.90 -2.70 2.05
C ARG A 24 20.40 -2.65 2.36
N ARG A 25 19.62 -2.10 1.44
CA ARG A 25 18.17 -1.98 1.61
C ARG A 25 17.47 -2.18 0.29
N VAL A 26 16.38 -2.94 0.32
CA VAL A 26 15.45 -3.11 -0.79
C VAL A 26 14.07 -2.65 -0.33
N MET A 27 13.61 -1.54 -0.87
CA MET A 27 12.28 -1.01 -0.58
C MET A 27 11.41 -1.18 -1.81
N PHE A 28 10.22 -1.75 -1.65
CA PHE A 28 9.29 -2.04 -2.73
C PHE A 28 7.88 -1.58 -2.39
N SER A 29 7.13 -1.22 -3.42
CA SER A 29 5.75 -0.74 -3.28
C SER A 29 4.97 -0.88 -4.59
N GLY A 30 3.70 -0.53 -4.52
CA GLY A 30 2.81 -0.39 -5.66
C GLY A 30 1.89 -1.57 -5.90
N GLU A 31 2.33 -2.78 -5.57
CA GLU A 31 1.59 -4.02 -5.74
C GLU A 31 1.82 -4.94 -4.54
N VAL A 32 1.01 -5.99 -4.43
CA VAL A 32 1.24 -7.04 -3.44
C VAL A 32 2.47 -7.85 -3.85
N MET A 33 3.46 -7.92 -2.96
CA MET A 33 4.69 -8.68 -3.19
C MET A 33 4.46 -10.18 -2.94
N PRO A 34 4.62 -11.06 -3.96
CA PRO A 34 4.56 -12.50 -3.74
C PRO A 34 5.72 -12.97 -2.85
N VAL A 35 5.40 -13.77 -1.85
CA VAL A 35 6.36 -14.18 -0.83
C VAL A 35 7.53 -14.98 -1.40
N ASP A 36 7.29 -15.83 -2.41
CA ASP A 36 8.34 -16.64 -3.04
C ASP A 36 9.39 -15.77 -3.76
N HIS A 37 8.95 -14.73 -4.47
CA HIS A 37 9.86 -13.77 -5.08
C HIS A 37 10.65 -12.98 -4.02
N LEU A 38 9.97 -12.57 -2.94
CA LEU A 38 10.64 -11.90 -1.82
C LEU A 38 11.72 -12.80 -1.20
N ARG A 39 11.41 -14.08 -0.96
CA ARG A 39 12.37 -15.05 -0.42
C ARG A 39 13.59 -15.21 -1.32
N THR A 40 13.39 -15.35 -2.63
CA THR A 40 14.49 -15.41 -3.61
C THR A 40 15.43 -14.21 -3.48
N TRP A 41 14.87 -13.00 -3.33
CA TRP A 41 15.66 -11.78 -3.11
C TRP A 41 16.37 -11.79 -1.76
N MET A 42 15.71 -12.24 -0.68
CA MET A 42 16.31 -12.31 0.65
C MET A 42 17.45 -13.28 0.70
N ASP A 43 17.32 -14.46 0.06
CA ASP A 43 18.39 -15.46 -0.01
C ASP A 43 19.61 -14.94 -0.79
N HIS A 44 19.37 -14.18 -1.84
CA HIS A 44 20.44 -13.56 -2.64
C HIS A 44 21.12 -12.40 -1.91
N LEU A 45 20.42 -11.70 -1.04
CA LEU A 45 20.88 -10.53 -0.28
C LEU A 45 20.73 -10.75 1.23
N PRO A 46 21.51 -11.66 1.84
CA PRO A 46 21.33 -12.06 3.25
C PRO A 46 21.50 -10.90 4.24
N GLU A 47 22.31 -9.89 3.91
CA GLU A 47 22.61 -8.74 4.76
C GLU A 47 21.69 -7.53 4.51
N ALA A 48 20.84 -7.59 3.49
CA ALA A 48 19.98 -6.46 3.16
C ALA A 48 18.69 -6.44 3.99
N VAL A 49 18.25 -5.24 4.36
CA VAL A 49 16.94 -5.01 4.96
C VAL A 49 15.91 -4.83 3.85
N PHE A 50 14.81 -5.57 3.95
CA PHE A 50 13.68 -5.45 3.03
C PHE A 50 12.53 -4.69 3.68
N VAL A 51 11.89 -3.81 2.93
CA VAL A 51 10.79 -2.99 3.45
C VAL A 51 9.66 -2.95 2.43
N ASN A 52 8.49 -3.43 2.84
CA ASN A 52 7.25 -3.23 2.13
C ASN A 52 6.74 -1.81 2.41
N LEU A 53 6.40 -1.07 1.36
CA LEU A 53 5.87 0.28 1.45
C LEU A 53 4.48 0.32 0.82
N TYR A 54 3.57 1.05 1.45
CA TYR A 54 2.22 1.26 0.92
C TYR A 54 1.88 2.75 0.91
N GLY A 55 1.22 3.17 -0.15
CA GLY A 55 0.60 4.48 -0.29
C GLY A 55 0.32 4.84 -1.74
N PRO A 56 -0.77 5.57 -2.00
CA PRO A 56 -1.08 6.14 -3.31
C PRO A 56 -0.34 7.46 -3.53
N THR A 57 -0.30 7.90 -4.78
CA THR A 57 0.31 9.18 -5.21
C THR A 57 -0.28 10.37 -4.46
N GLU A 58 -1.58 10.32 -4.16
CA GLU A 58 -2.36 11.37 -3.49
C GLU A 58 -1.93 11.65 -2.05
N VAL A 59 -1.12 10.76 -1.46
CA VAL A 59 -0.54 10.96 -0.12
C VAL A 59 0.99 11.12 -0.15
N THR A 60 1.52 11.53 -1.27
CA THR A 60 2.94 11.73 -1.52
C THR A 60 3.73 10.42 -1.30
N CYS A 61 3.49 9.49 -2.23
CA CYS A 61 4.14 8.21 -2.43
C CYS A 61 3.75 7.11 -1.41
N ASN A 62 4.18 7.17 -0.16
CA ASN A 62 3.95 6.09 0.79
C ASN A 62 3.50 6.64 2.15
N CYS A 63 2.54 5.98 2.79
CA CYS A 63 2.04 6.35 4.12
C CYS A 63 2.25 5.27 5.18
N LEU A 64 2.49 4.03 4.78
CA LEU A 64 2.79 2.89 5.67
C LEU A 64 4.09 2.20 5.24
N TYR A 65 4.73 1.53 6.21
CA TYR A 65 5.87 0.66 5.96
C TYR A 65 5.86 -0.55 6.89
N HIS A 66 6.36 -1.67 6.38
CA HIS A 66 6.62 -2.89 7.13
C HIS A 66 8.04 -3.37 6.85
N ILE A 67 8.86 -3.49 7.90
CA ILE A 67 10.19 -4.09 7.78
C ILE A 67 10.02 -5.60 7.77
N ILE A 68 10.52 -6.24 6.74
CA ILE A 68 10.39 -7.69 6.57
C ILE A 68 11.23 -8.41 7.63
N ASP A 69 10.57 -9.28 8.38
CA ASP A 69 11.20 -10.25 9.25
C ASP A 69 11.56 -11.49 8.42
N ARG A 70 12.83 -11.85 8.37
CA ARG A 70 13.33 -12.97 7.55
C ARG A 70 12.84 -14.33 8.04
N ASP A 71 12.60 -14.45 9.34
CA ASP A 71 12.22 -15.70 9.98
C ASP A 71 10.70 -15.94 9.93
N ARG A 72 9.92 -14.94 9.53
CA ARG A 72 8.46 -15.02 9.45
C ARG A 72 8.02 -15.69 8.14
N ALA A 73 7.03 -16.60 8.21
CA ALA A 73 6.50 -17.34 7.05
C ALA A 73 5.68 -16.44 6.08
N TYR A 74 4.93 -15.48 6.59
CA TYR A 74 4.01 -14.61 5.81
C TYR A 74 2.88 -15.38 5.11
N ASP A 75 2.33 -16.40 5.73
CA ASP A 75 1.27 -17.25 5.16
C ASP A 75 -0.01 -16.47 4.83
N GLU A 76 -0.30 -15.41 5.58
CA GLU A 76 -1.43 -14.50 5.32
C GLU A 76 -1.07 -13.33 4.39
N GLY A 77 0.14 -13.33 3.82
CA GLY A 77 0.71 -12.23 3.06
C GLY A 77 1.52 -11.25 3.93
N ILE A 78 2.03 -10.19 3.29
CA ILE A 78 2.87 -9.20 3.94
C ILE A 78 1.99 -8.06 4.47
N PRO A 79 2.06 -7.71 5.77
CA PRO A 79 1.33 -6.58 6.33
C PRO A 79 1.68 -5.27 5.61
N LEU A 80 0.73 -4.33 5.59
CA LEU A 80 1.00 -2.95 5.16
C LEU A 80 1.89 -2.21 6.17
N GLY A 81 1.87 -2.65 7.42
CA GLY A 81 2.72 -2.16 8.50
C GLY A 81 2.16 -0.96 9.24
N ILE A 82 3.04 -0.07 9.67
CA ILE A 82 2.73 1.09 10.51
C ILE A 82 2.89 2.40 9.74
N ALA A 83 2.17 3.43 10.19
CA ALA A 83 2.23 4.75 9.56
C ALA A 83 3.58 5.45 9.80
N PHE A 84 4.04 6.14 8.76
CA PHE A 84 5.16 7.07 8.92
C PHE A 84 4.80 8.22 9.89
N PRO A 85 5.77 8.82 10.54
CA PRO A 85 5.55 10.02 11.35
C PRO A 85 4.77 11.09 10.57
N ASN A 86 3.88 11.81 11.27
CA ASN A 86 3.01 12.86 10.71
C ASN A 86 1.96 12.37 9.69
N ARG A 87 1.73 11.08 9.61
CA ARG A 87 0.65 10.45 8.85
C ARG A 87 -0.18 9.59 9.76
N GLN A 88 -1.46 9.50 9.48
CA GLN A 88 -2.36 8.59 10.17
C GLN A 88 -3.22 7.86 9.15
N VAL A 89 -3.37 6.57 9.37
CA VAL A 89 -4.26 5.71 8.60
C VAL A 89 -5.43 5.32 9.49
N LEU A 90 -6.62 5.41 8.92
CA LEU A 90 -7.88 5.04 9.54
C LEU A 90 -8.51 3.95 8.68
N LEU A 91 -9.09 2.95 9.31
CA LEU A 91 -9.90 1.95 8.64
C LEU A 91 -11.37 2.27 8.92
N VAL A 92 -12.15 2.54 7.88
CA VAL A 92 -13.51 3.05 8.02
C VAL A 92 -14.49 2.15 7.29
N GLY A 93 -15.53 1.71 8.01
CA GLY A 93 -16.62 0.90 7.48
C GLY A 93 -17.52 1.67 6.51
N GLU A 94 -18.41 0.95 5.83
CA GLU A 94 -19.38 1.55 4.90
C GLU A 94 -20.33 2.51 5.59
N ASP A 95 -20.63 2.27 6.87
CA ASP A 95 -21.46 3.11 7.72
C ASP A 95 -20.74 4.38 8.23
N GLY A 96 -19.45 4.55 7.88
CA GLY A 96 -18.62 5.66 8.31
C GLY A 96 -18.02 5.48 9.72
N SER A 97 -18.20 4.34 10.36
CA SER A 97 -17.61 4.04 11.67
C SER A 97 -16.13 3.61 11.56
N LEU A 98 -15.38 3.81 12.64
CA LEU A 98 -14.01 3.31 12.74
C LEU A 98 -14.03 1.78 12.90
N VAL A 99 -13.30 1.07 12.04
CA VAL A 99 -13.12 -0.38 12.14
C VAL A 99 -11.88 -0.66 12.98
N THR A 100 -12.07 -1.37 14.09
CA THR A 100 -11.01 -1.80 15.01
C THR A 100 -11.00 -3.30 15.26
N GLU A 101 -12.12 -3.96 14.96
CA GLU A 101 -12.30 -5.39 15.19
C GLU A 101 -11.45 -6.22 14.21
N PRO A 102 -10.70 -7.21 14.70
CA PRO A 102 -9.94 -8.11 13.84
C PRO A 102 -10.83 -8.80 12.80
N GLY A 103 -10.34 -8.92 11.58
CA GLY A 103 -11.04 -9.54 10.46
C GLY A 103 -12.12 -8.65 9.80
N ALA A 104 -12.60 -7.61 10.48
CA ALA A 104 -13.53 -6.67 9.88
C ALA A 104 -12.84 -5.83 8.79
N THR A 105 -13.51 -5.68 7.64
CA THR A 105 -13.00 -4.95 6.49
C THR A 105 -13.49 -3.51 6.49
N GLY A 106 -12.61 -2.58 6.16
CA GLY A 106 -12.95 -1.17 5.95
C GLY A 106 -12.10 -0.53 4.86
N GLU A 107 -12.52 0.63 4.40
CA GLU A 107 -11.75 1.45 3.49
C GLU A 107 -10.58 2.11 4.23
N ILE A 108 -9.41 2.06 3.63
CA ILE A 108 -8.21 2.73 4.14
C ILE A 108 -8.31 4.22 3.82
N LEU A 109 -8.42 5.06 4.85
CA LEU A 109 -8.36 6.51 4.73
C LEU A 109 -7.02 7.00 5.29
N VAL A 110 -6.43 7.97 4.61
CA VAL A 110 -5.16 8.56 5.03
C VAL A 110 -5.34 10.03 5.35
N ARG A 111 -4.74 10.49 6.46
CA ARG A 111 -4.65 11.91 6.80
C ARG A 111 -3.24 12.30 7.22
N GLY A 112 -2.96 13.59 7.18
CA GLY A 112 -1.69 14.17 7.62
C GLY A 112 -1.09 15.15 6.61
N VAL A 113 0.12 15.57 6.87
CA VAL A 113 0.79 16.64 6.12
C VAL A 113 1.18 16.26 4.69
N SER A 114 1.11 14.99 4.35
CA SER A 114 1.50 14.48 3.04
C SER A 114 0.35 14.39 2.03
N LEU A 115 -0.85 14.80 2.40
CA LEU A 115 -1.97 14.82 1.46
C LEU A 115 -1.72 15.83 0.34
N ALA A 116 -1.96 15.41 -0.90
CA ALA A 116 -2.00 16.33 -2.03
C ALA A 116 -3.14 17.35 -1.87
N LEU A 117 -3.02 18.47 -2.57
CA LEU A 117 -4.07 19.49 -2.59
C LEU A 117 -5.30 19.04 -3.39
N GLY A 118 -5.11 18.15 -4.35
CA GLY A 118 -6.16 17.60 -5.20
C GLY A 118 -5.62 17.29 -6.59
N TYR A 119 -6.52 17.05 -7.52
CA TYR A 119 -6.22 16.87 -8.93
C TYR A 119 -6.29 18.20 -9.66
N VAL A 120 -5.30 18.47 -10.49
CA VAL A 120 -5.21 19.72 -11.24
C VAL A 120 -6.33 19.77 -12.29
N GLY A 121 -7.16 20.80 -12.22
CA GLY A 121 -8.26 21.01 -13.17
C GLY A 121 -9.46 20.05 -12.99
N ASP A 122 -9.50 19.27 -11.90
CA ASP A 122 -10.59 18.34 -11.61
C ASP A 122 -11.06 18.50 -10.16
N GLU A 123 -11.88 19.52 -9.94
CA GLU A 123 -12.42 19.84 -8.62
C GLU A 123 -13.46 18.80 -8.17
N GLU A 124 -14.22 18.24 -9.10
CA GLU A 124 -15.24 17.23 -8.82
C GLU A 124 -14.59 15.95 -8.28
N ARG A 125 -13.62 15.40 -8.98
CA ARG A 125 -12.86 14.23 -8.53
C ARG A 125 -12.10 14.54 -7.23
N THR A 126 -11.55 15.75 -7.09
CA THR A 126 -10.89 16.16 -5.85
C THR A 126 -11.86 16.12 -4.67
N ALA A 127 -13.04 16.68 -4.79
CA ALA A 127 -14.04 16.71 -3.73
C ALA A 127 -14.58 15.32 -3.40
N ALA A 128 -14.63 14.41 -4.37
CA ALA A 128 -15.10 13.03 -4.17
C ALA A 128 -14.18 12.20 -3.27
N VAL A 129 -12.85 12.41 -3.35
CA VAL A 129 -11.89 11.56 -2.64
C VAL A 129 -11.12 12.26 -1.51
N PHE A 130 -10.96 13.59 -1.57
CA PHE A 130 -10.39 14.37 -0.48
C PHE A 130 -11.51 14.99 0.36
N THR A 131 -12.00 14.23 1.32
CA THR A 131 -13.21 14.55 2.08
C THR A 131 -12.92 14.99 3.51
N GLN A 132 -13.96 15.45 4.20
CA GLN A 132 -13.93 15.58 5.66
C GLN A 132 -13.82 14.18 6.30
N ASN A 133 -13.01 14.05 7.35
CA ASN A 133 -12.95 12.83 8.15
C ASN A 133 -14.36 12.44 8.65
N PRO A 134 -14.86 11.25 8.31
CA PRO A 134 -16.22 10.85 8.68
C PRO A 134 -16.43 10.65 10.19
N LEU A 135 -15.35 10.42 10.94
CA LEU A 135 -15.41 10.12 12.37
C LEU A 135 -15.76 11.32 13.25
N HIS A 136 -15.67 12.53 12.72
CA HIS A 136 -16.07 13.75 13.44
C HIS A 136 -16.31 14.95 12.51
N ARG A 137 -16.98 15.98 13.07
CA ARG A 137 -17.22 17.26 12.39
C ARG A 137 -16.83 18.46 13.26
N ARG A 138 -15.96 18.25 14.25
CA ARG A 138 -15.61 19.29 15.24
C ARG A 138 -14.72 20.40 14.66
N PHE A 139 -13.91 20.04 13.68
CA PHE A 139 -12.99 20.95 12.96
C PHE A 139 -12.73 20.39 11.55
N PRO A 140 -12.23 21.20 10.62
CA PRO A 140 -11.80 20.72 9.32
C PRO A 140 -10.64 19.71 9.48
N ASP A 141 -10.89 18.46 9.11
CA ASP A 141 -9.93 17.36 9.17
C ASP A 141 -10.02 16.59 7.85
N ARG A 142 -9.12 16.90 6.94
CA ARG A 142 -9.14 16.37 5.59
C ARG A 142 -8.52 14.99 5.55
N VAL A 143 -9.18 14.05 4.88
CA VAL A 143 -8.70 12.70 4.60
C VAL A 143 -8.72 12.44 3.11
N TYR A 144 -7.84 11.56 2.67
CA TYR A 144 -7.89 10.95 1.34
C TYR A 144 -8.52 9.55 1.44
N ARG A 145 -9.55 9.31 0.65
CA ARG A 145 -10.22 8.02 0.49
C ARG A 145 -9.48 7.23 -0.58
N THR A 146 -8.78 6.17 -0.18
CA THR A 146 -7.89 5.46 -1.11
C THR A 146 -8.64 4.55 -2.08
N GLY A 147 -9.85 4.13 -1.74
CA GLY A 147 -10.56 3.05 -2.40
C GLY A 147 -9.98 1.66 -2.11
N ASP A 148 -8.85 1.57 -1.43
CA ASP A 148 -8.28 0.31 -0.97
C ASP A 148 -8.98 -0.18 0.29
N LEU A 149 -9.20 -1.48 0.40
CA LEU A 149 -9.77 -2.14 1.55
C LEU A 149 -8.67 -2.78 2.40
N GLY A 150 -8.86 -2.74 3.70
CA GLY A 150 -7.95 -3.37 4.65
C GLY A 150 -8.71 -4.09 5.77
N ALA A 151 -8.00 -4.94 6.51
CA ALA A 151 -8.47 -5.55 7.74
C ALA A 151 -7.32 -5.71 8.72
N TYR A 152 -7.60 -5.58 10.01
CA TYR A 152 -6.63 -5.90 11.05
C TYR A 152 -6.62 -7.42 11.33
N SER A 153 -5.44 -7.99 11.57
CA SER A 153 -5.31 -9.33 12.16
C SER A 153 -5.57 -9.29 13.67
N ASP A 154 -5.64 -10.47 14.30
CA ASP A 154 -5.72 -10.61 15.76
C ASP A 154 -4.52 -9.96 16.48
N ALA A 155 -3.38 -9.88 15.80
CA ALA A 155 -2.17 -9.19 16.28
C ALA A 155 -2.19 -7.67 16.06
N GLY A 156 -3.26 -7.11 15.48
CA GLY A 156 -3.40 -5.68 15.19
C GLY A 156 -2.59 -5.21 13.97
N GLU A 157 -2.11 -6.11 13.14
CA GLU A 157 -1.43 -5.76 11.90
C GLU A 157 -2.42 -5.49 10.78
N LEU A 158 -2.21 -4.44 10.01
CA LEU A 158 -3.07 -4.08 8.88
C LEU A 158 -2.65 -4.82 7.61
N PHE A 159 -3.61 -5.53 7.01
CA PHE A 159 -3.45 -6.23 5.74
C PHE A 159 -4.30 -5.60 4.65
N TYR A 160 -3.79 -5.61 3.43
CA TYR A 160 -4.54 -5.25 2.23
C TYR A 160 -5.57 -6.34 1.90
N ARG A 161 -6.79 -5.91 1.56
CA ARG A 161 -7.92 -6.81 1.25
C ARG A 161 -8.56 -6.54 -0.12
N GLY A 162 -7.84 -5.87 -1.01
CA GLY A 162 -8.34 -5.54 -2.34
C GLY A 162 -8.82 -4.12 -2.48
N ARG A 163 -9.61 -3.87 -3.49
CA ARG A 163 -10.17 -2.55 -3.79
C ARG A 163 -11.69 -2.57 -3.74
N LYS A 164 -12.26 -1.41 -3.44
CA LYS A 164 -13.70 -1.15 -3.46
C LYS A 164 -14.22 -0.94 -4.90
N ASP A 165 -13.35 -0.51 -5.79
CA ASP A 165 -13.62 -0.20 -7.20
C ASP A 165 -12.94 -1.21 -8.14
N ASN A 166 -13.13 -1.00 -9.44
CA ASN A 166 -12.56 -1.85 -10.49
C ASN A 166 -11.14 -1.45 -10.92
N GLN A 167 -10.48 -0.55 -10.16
CA GLN A 167 -9.12 -0.15 -10.46
C GLN A 167 -8.15 -1.31 -10.19
N ILE A 168 -7.25 -1.54 -11.12
CA ILE A 168 -6.19 -2.55 -10.98
C ILE A 168 -4.81 -1.91 -11.04
N LYS A 169 -3.83 -2.62 -10.51
CA LYS A 169 -2.42 -2.33 -10.74
C LYS A 169 -1.85 -3.44 -11.63
N HIS A 170 -1.34 -3.07 -12.79
CA HIS A 170 -0.76 -3.99 -13.74
C HIS A 170 0.66 -3.55 -14.11
N GLN A 171 1.65 -4.36 -13.78
CA GLN A 171 3.08 -4.08 -14.00
C GLN A 171 3.53 -2.70 -13.47
N GLY A 172 3.03 -2.32 -12.30
CA GLY A 172 3.32 -1.04 -11.67
C GLY A 172 2.49 0.15 -12.19
N HIS A 173 1.65 -0.04 -13.21
CA HIS A 173 0.74 0.98 -13.72
C HIS A 173 -0.63 0.88 -13.06
N ARG A 174 -1.18 2.05 -12.71
CA ARG A 174 -2.55 2.19 -12.23
C ARG A 174 -3.48 2.26 -13.44
N VAL A 175 -4.40 1.31 -13.55
CA VAL A 175 -5.33 1.18 -14.68
C VAL A 175 -6.76 1.21 -14.15
N GLU A 176 -7.55 2.14 -14.65
CA GLU A 176 -8.99 2.18 -14.46
C GLU A 176 -9.63 1.29 -15.53
N LEU A 177 -10.25 0.19 -15.15
CA LEU A 177 -10.85 -0.74 -16.14
C LEU A 177 -11.95 -0.06 -16.96
N GLU A 178 -12.67 0.89 -16.37
CA GLU A 178 -13.70 1.66 -17.06
C GLU A 178 -13.14 2.51 -18.22
N GLU A 179 -11.87 2.96 -18.13
CA GLU A 179 -11.22 3.67 -19.24
C GLU A 179 -10.85 2.72 -20.39
N VAL A 180 -10.61 1.43 -20.10
CA VAL A 180 -10.30 0.42 -21.11
C VAL A 180 -11.56 0.02 -21.88
N ASP A 181 -12.71 -0.05 -21.22
CA ASP A 181 -13.99 -0.39 -21.83
C ASP A 181 -14.54 0.73 -22.76
N LEU A 182 -14.02 1.95 -22.63
CA LEU A 182 -14.41 3.12 -23.45
C LEU A 182 -13.51 3.33 -24.68
N ALA A 183 -12.43 2.56 -24.84
CA ALA A 183 -11.44 2.69 -25.90
C ALA A 183 -11.67 1.68 -27.03
#